data_2dde473e903384a7a6f57c471e1abc9f
#
_entry.id   2dde473e903384a7a6f57c471e1abc9f
#
_cell.length_a   1.000
_cell.length_b   1.000
_cell.length_c   1.000
_cell.angle_alpha   90.00
_cell.angle_beta   90.00
_cell.angle_gamma   90.00
#
_symmetry.space_group_name_H-M   'P 1'
#
loop_
_entity.id
_entity.type
_entity.pdbx_description
1 polymer ?
#
loop_
_entity_poly.entity_id
_entity_poly.type
_entity_poly.pdbx_seq_one_letter_code
_entity_poly.pdbx_strand_id
1 'polypeptide(L)'
;MNTKFIITRNAGILAATALGAFAVSGSMASPADKPSDADNFYKSGRVSQQEVKFNNQYRMKVAGNLFLPKDMDKEARCPAIIVGHPMGAVKEQSANLYAAKMAERGFVTLALDLPFWGGSDGEPR
;
A
#
# COMPACT_ATOMS: atom_id res chain seq x y z
N MET A 1 33.64 -2.61 72.75
CA MET A 1 32.34 -1.89 72.93
C MET A 1 31.52 -2.08 71.67
N ASN A 2 30.61 -3.08 71.67
CA ASN A 2 29.77 -3.39 70.52
C ASN A 2 28.38 -2.83 70.74
N THR A 3 27.98 -1.84 69.98
CA THR A 3 26.63 -1.30 70.01
C THR A 3 25.86 -1.89 68.85
N LYS A 4 24.97 -2.86 69.15
CA LYS A 4 24.00 -3.40 68.19
C LYS A 4 22.81 -2.46 68.12
N PHE A 5 22.57 -1.91 66.90
CA PHE A 5 21.32 -1.21 66.61
C PHE A 5 20.25 -2.23 66.20
N ILE A 6 19.16 -2.29 66.98
CA ILE A 6 17.98 -3.07 66.67
C ILE A 6 16.99 -2.16 65.95
N ILE A 7 16.71 -2.46 64.65
CA ILE A 7 15.68 -1.78 63.91
C ILE A 7 14.38 -2.58 63.98
N THR A 8 13.41 -2.05 64.73
CA THR A 8 12.04 -2.56 64.79
C THR A 8 11.31 -2.30 63.47
N ARG A 9 10.85 -3.38 62.85
CA ARG A 9 10.03 -3.33 61.66
C ARG A 9 8.59 -3.02 62.02
N ASN A 10 8.11 -1.81 61.74
CA ASN A 10 6.68 -1.49 61.74
C ASN A 10 6.04 -2.06 60.48
N ALA A 11 5.10 -2.99 60.64
CA ALA A 11 4.24 -3.49 59.61
C ALA A 11 3.12 -2.48 59.34
N GLY A 12 3.28 -1.66 58.30
CA GLY A 12 2.20 -0.85 57.77
C GLY A 12 1.54 -1.60 56.61
N ILE A 13 0.28 -1.95 56.80
CA ILE A 13 -0.56 -2.55 55.75
C ILE A 13 -0.92 -1.41 54.78
N LEU A 14 -0.27 -1.37 53.62
CA LEU A 14 -0.71 -0.55 52.51
C LEU A 14 -1.59 -1.41 51.60
N ALA A 15 -2.88 -1.11 51.60
CA ALA A 15 -3.83 -1.63 50.62
C ALA A 15 -3.51 -1.00 49.26
N ALA A 16 -2.85 -1.75 48.36
CA ALA A 16 -2.65 -1.36 46.99
C ALA A 16 -3.93 -1.69 46.20
N THR A 17 -4.73 -0.68 45.90
CA THR A 17 -5.75 -0.76 44.87
C THR A 17 -5.06 -0.87 43.51
N ALA A 18 -5.00 -2.09 42.97
CA ALA A 18 -4.54 -2.31 41.59
C ALA A 18 -5.59 -1.79 40.61
N LEU A 19 -5.42 -0.59 40.12
CA LEU A 19 -6.06 -0.17 38.86
C LEU A 19 -5.45 -1.01 37.75
N GLY A 20 -6.20 -1.98 37.27
CA GLY A 20 -5.83 -2.77 36.08
C GLY A 20 -5.83 -1.87 34.86
N ALA A 21 -4.66 -1.39 34.44
CA ALA A 21 -4.46 -0.84 33.14
C ALA A 21 -4.55 -2.01 32.16
N PHE A 22 -5.70 -2.15 31.48
CA PHE A 22 -5.79 -2.98 30.26
C PHE A 22 -4.94 -2.34 29.20
N ALA A 23 -3.69 -2.74 29.12
CA ALA A 23 -2.87 -2.48 27.96
C ALA A 23 -3.41 -3.36 26.83
N VAL A 24 -4.24 -2.79 25.95
CA VAL A 24 -4.51 -3.37 24.65
C VAL A 24 -3.20 -3.29 23.87
N SER A 25 -2.39 -4.31 23.99
CA SER A 25 -1.25 -4.52 23.09
C SER A 25 -1.82 -4.92 21.71
N GLY A 26 -2.25 -3.90 20.95
CA GLY A 26 -2.43 -4.05 19.54
C GLY A 26 -1.08 -4.44 18.96
N SER A 27 -0.91 -5.72 18.64
CA SER A 27 0.23 -6.19 17.86
C SER A 27 0.16 -5.45 16.52
N MET A 28 0.89 -4.35 16.39
CA MET A 28 1.17 -3.75 15.10
C MET A 28 2.02 -4.78 14.37
N ALA A 29 1.43 -5.44 13.36
CA ALA A 29 2.19 -6.32 12.48
C ALA A 29 3.44 -5.57 11.99
N SER A 30 4.60 -6.14 12.25
CA SER A 30 5.87 -5.59 11.78
C SER A 30 5.84 -5.46 10.26
N PRO A 31 6.47 -4.44 9.66
CA PRO A 31 6.62 -4.34 8.20
C PRO A 31 7.21 -5.60 7.56
N ALA A 32 7.94 -6.42 8.32
CA ALA A 32 8.50 -7.69 7.89
C ALA A 32 7.47 -8.82 7.70
N ASP A 33 6.26 -8.67 8.27
CA ASP A 33 5.20 -9.69 8.20
C ASP A 33 4.31 -9.57 6.96
N LYS A 34 4.49 -8.49 6.16
CA LYS A 34 3.75 -8.33 4.90
C LYS A 34 4.48 -9.04 3.78
N PRO A 35 3.79 -9.87 2.98
CA PRO A 35 4.36 -10.36 1.73
C PRO A 35 4.87 -9.17 0.91
N SER A 36 6.09 -9.26 0.40
CA SER A 36 6.73 -8.15 -0.34
C SER A 36 5.96 -7.72 -1.60
N ASP A 37 5.01 -8.53 -2.04
CA ASP A 37 4.18 -8.33 -3.21
C ASP A 37 2.74 -7.89 -2.92
N ALA A 38 2.40 -7.65 -1.64
CA ALA A 38 1.07 -7.19 -1.21
C ALA A 38 0.96 -5.66 -1.06
N ASP A 39 2.02 -4.92 -1.38
CA ASP A 39 2.05 -3.47 -1.29
C ASP A 39 1.44 -2.81 -2.53
N ASN A 40 0.52 -1.85 -2.36
CA ASN A 40 -0.03 -1.05 -3.44
C ASN A 40 1.04 -0.26 -4.21
N PHE A 41 2.19 0.04 -3.57
CA PHE A 41 3.34 0.69 -4.19
C PHE A 41 4.39 -0.29 -4.71
N TYR A 42 4.01 -1.55 -4.88
CA TYR A 42 4.87 -2.60 -5.41
C TYR A 42 5.47 -2.22 -6.76
N LYS A 43 6.77 -2.45 -6.89
CA LYS A 43 7.52 -2.28 -8.15
C LYS A 43 8.16 -3.58 -8.56
N SER A 44 7.85 -4.03 -9.76
CA SER A 44 8.43 -5.24 -10.31
C SER A 44 9.75 -4.97 -11.01
N GLY A 45 10.76 -5.79 -10.75
CA GLY A 45 12.01 -5.78 -11.51
C GLY A 45 11.86 -6.27 -12.96
N ARG A 46 10.79 -7.04 -13.26
CA ARG A 46 10.51 -7.66 -14.57
C ARG A 46 9.62 -6.82 -15.48
N VAL A 47 9.06 -5.73 -14.96
CA VAL A 47 8.09 -4.87 -15.67
C VAL A 47 8.65 -3.47 -15.79
N SER A 48 8.47 -2.82 -16.92
CA SER A 48 8.68 -1.39 -17.09
C SER A 48 7.34 -0.66 -16.93
N GLN A 49 7.36 0.44 -16.20
CA GLN A 49 6.21 1.33 -16.02
C GLN A 49 6.49 2.65 -16.74
N GLN A 50 5.49 3.15 -17.48
CA GLN A 50 5.54 4.43 -18.18
C GLN A 50 4.25 5.20 -17.88
N GLU A 51 4.38 6.48 -17.54
CA GLU A 51 3.23 7.37 -17.49
C GLU A 51 2.78 7.71 -18.90
N VAL A 52 1.48 7.61 -19.16
CA VAL A 52 0.87 7.93 -20.43
C VAL A 52 -0.32 8.87 -20.25
N LYS A 53 -0.54 9.73 -21.25
CA LYS A 53 -1.73 10.58 -21.32
C LYS A 53 -2.32 10.49 -22.72
N PHE A 54 -3.63 10.33 -22.80
CA PHE A 54 -4.35 10.27 -24.08
C PHE A 54 -5.72 10.94 -23.95
N ASN A 55 -6.29 11.36 -25.06
CA ASN A 55 -7.62 11.96 -25.05
C ASN A 55 -8.69 10.86 -25.18
N ASN A 56 -9.73 10.96 -24.37
CA ASN A 56 -10.93 10.15 -24.55
C ASN A 56 -11.84 10.74 -25.65
N GLN A 57 -12.96 10.09 -25.91
CA GLN A 57 -13.94 10.52 -26.91
C GLN A 57 -14.52 11.91 -26.65
N TYR A 58 -14.45 12.42 -25.42
CA TYR A 58 -14.91 13.76 -25.00
C TYR A 58 -13.77 14.78 -25.00
N ARG A 59 -12.61 14.46 -25.57
CA ARG A 59 -11.39 15.29 -25.63
C ARG A 59 -10.79 15.63 -24.26
N MET A 60 -11.17 14.92 -23.20
CA MET A 60 -10.54 15.04 -21.89
C MET A 60 -9.27 14.19 -21.86
N LYS A 61 -8.19 14.71 -21.30
CA LYS A 61 -6.96 13.94 -21.08
C LYS A 61 -7.17 12.94 -19.97
N VAL A 62 -6.88 11.69 -20.27
CA VAL A 62 -6.89 10.59 -19.30
C VAL A 62 -5.45 10.26 -18.96
N ALA A 63 -5.12 10.24 -17.67
CA ALA A 63 -3.82 9.84 -17.17
C ALA A 63 -3.81 8.34 -16.89
N GLY A 64 -2.73 7.67 -17.25
CA GLY A 64 -2.57 6.24 -17.02
C GLY A 64 -1.12 5.86 -16.77
N ASN A 65 -0.93 4.68 -16.22
CA ASN A 65 0.35 3.99 -16.08
C ASN A 65 0.32 2.73 -16.93
N LEU A 66 1.16 2.71 -17.96
CA LEU A 66 1.34 1.57 -18.85
C LEU A 66 2.44 0.68 -18.28
N PHE A 67 2.14 -0.61 -18.14
CA PHE A 67 3.07 -1.62 -17.67
C PHE A 67 3.36 -2.61 -18.79
N LEU A 68 4.64 -2.80 -19.09
CA LEU A 68 5.12 -3.68 -20.15
C LEU A 68 6.09 -4.71 -19.57
N PRO A 69 5.92 -6.01 -19.87
CA PRO A 69 6.95 -7.00 -19.59
C PRO A 69 8.27 -6.61 -20.26
N LYS A 70 9.40 -6.69 -19.54
CA LYS A 70 10.71 -6.30 -20.09
C LYS A 70 11.23 -7.26 -21.18
N ASP A 71 10.81 -8.51 -21.07
CA ASP A 71 11.15 -9.63 -21.98
C ASP A 71 10.12 -9.81 -23.12
N MET A 72 9.18 -8.87 -23.28
CA MET A 72 8.15 -8.93 -24.29
C MET A 72 8.76 -8.77 -25.70
N ASP A 73 8.39 -9.68 -26.59
CA ASP A 73 8.63 -9.49 -28.02
C ASP A 73 7.73 -8.35 -28.54
N LYS A 74 8.36 -7.28 -29.03
CA LYS A 74 7.66 -6.08 -29.52
C LYS A 74 6.89 -6.30 -30.81
N GLU A 75 7.26 -7.34 -31.58
CA GLU A 75 6.59 -7.72 -32.82
C GLU A 75 5.43 -8.68 -32.59
N ALA A 76 5.36 -9.29 -31.40
CA ALA A 76 4.29 -10.21 -31.06
C ALA A 76 3.00 -9.46 -30.65
N ARG A 77 1.86 -10.04 -30.98
CA ARG A 77 0.56 -9.57 -30.48
C ARG A 77 0.39 -10.04 -29.04
N CYS A 78 0.56 -9.15 -28.09
CA CYS A 78 0.34 -9.44 -26.69
C CYS A 78 -1.09 -9.10 -26.27
N PRO A 79 -1.73 -9.93 -25.45
CA PRO A 79 -3.02 -9.59 -24.86
C PRO A 79 -2.87 -8.38 -23.93
N ALA A 80 -3.86 -7.48 -23.95
CA ALA A 80 -3.85 -6.27 -23.15
C ALA A 80 -4.99 -6.23 -22.14
N ILE A 81 -4.75 -5.65 -20.96
CA ILE A 81 -5.72 -5.48 -19.89
C ILE A 81 -5.75 -4.00 -19.48
N ILE A 82 -6.96 -3.43 -19.43
CA ILE A 82 -7.18 -2.10 -18.85
C ILE A 82 -7.72 -2.28 -17.43
N VAL A 83 -7.11 -1.59 -16.47
CA VAL A 83 -7.44 -1.65 -15.05
C VAL A 83 -7.94 -0.28 -14.61
N GLY A 84 -9.21 -0.20 -14.21
CA GLY A 84 -9.79 0.96 -13.55
C GLY A 84 -9.60 0.89 -12.04
N HIS A 85 -9.54 2.04 -11.38
CA HIS A 85 -9.54 2.11 -9.92
C HIS A 85 -10.97 2.01 -9.35
N PRO A 86 -11.16 1.55 -8.10
CA PRO A 86 -12.45 1.60 -7.42
C PRO A 86 -12.84 3.05 -7.09
N MET A 87 -14.13 3.29 -6.81
CA MET A 87 -14.61 4.59 -6.38
C MET A 87 -13.83 5.10 -5.16
N GLY A 88 -13.42 6.36 -5.17
CA GLY A 88 -12.66 6.96 -4.07
C GLY A 88 -11.16 6.66 -4.07
N ALA A 89 -10.65 5.99 -5.10
CA ALA A 89 -9.23 5.68 -5.27
C ALA A 89 -8.63 6.33 -6.51
N VAL A 90 -7.35 6.17 -6.72
CA VAL A 90 -6.60 6.59 -7.91
C VAL A 90 -5.77 5.41 -8.43
N LYS A 91 -5.29 5.53 -9.68
CA LYS A 91 -4.53 4.46 -10.35
C LYS A 91 -3.29 3.98 -9.58
N GLU A 92 -2.63 4.87 -8.82
CA GLU A 92 -1.42 4.58 -8.06
C GLU A 92 -1.63 3.58 -6.92
N GLN A 93 -2.86 3.30 -6.55
CA GLN A 93 -3.22 2.38 -5.47
C GLN A 93 -3.38 0.94 -5.99
N SER A 94 -4.50 0.29 -5.68
CA SER A 94 -4.74 -1.12 -6.04
C SER A 94 -4.68 -1.40 -7.55
N ALA A 95 -5.05 -0.42 -8.39
CA ALA A 95 -5.01 -0.60 -9.83
C ALA A 95 -3.58 -0.81 -10.36
N ASN A 96 -2.60 -0.05 -9.87
CA ASN A 96 -1.19 -0.24 -10.24
C ASN A 96 -0.65 -1.60 -9.78
N LEU A 97 -0.98 -2.03 -8.56
CA LEU A 97 -0.57 -3.34 -8.05
C LEU A 97 -1.10 -4.45 -8.96
N TYR A 98 -2.40 -4.43 -9.26
CA TYR A 98 -3.01 -5.44 -10.12
C TYR A 98 -2.38 -5.42 -11.53
N ALA A 99 -2.22 -4.23 -12.11
CA ALA A 99 -1.63 -4.07 -13.44
C ALA A 99 -0.18 -4.61 -13.48
N ALA A 100 0.65 -4.28 -12.48
CA ALA A 100 2.02 -4.78 -12.38
C ALA A 100 2.05 -6.32 -12.29
N LYS A 101 1.19 -6.93 -11.46
CA LYS A 101 1.10 -8.39 -11.31
C LYS A 101 0.62 -9.11 -12.57
N MET A 102 -0.26 -8.50 -13.34
CA MET A 102 -0.69 -9.05 -14.63
C MET A 102 0.39 -8.88 -15.70
N ALA A 103 1.13 -7.76 -15.68
CA ALA A 103 2.26 -7.57 -16.57
C ALA A 103 3.39 -8.58 -16.33
N GLU A 104 3.64 -8.98 -15.08
CA GLU A 104 4.58 -10.07 -14.75
C GLU A 104 4.19 -11.42 -15.36
N ARG A 105 2.92 -11.58 -15.75
CA ARG A 105 2.38 -12.78 -16.40
C ARG A 105 2.32 -12.67 -17.92
N GLY A 106 2.94 -11.62 -18.49
CA GLY A 106 3.06 -11.45 -19.94
C GLY A 106 1.95 -10.61 -20.60
N PHE A 107 1.09 -9.95 -19.81
CA PHE A 107 0.09 -9.04 -20.35
C PHE A 107 0.68 -7.63 -20.51
N VAL A 108 0.26 -6.91 -21.55
CA VAL A 108 0.37 -5.45 -21.57
C VAL A 108 -0.76 -4.89 -20.71
N THR A 109 -0.46 -4.06 -19.70
CA THR A 109 -1.52 -3.57 -18.83
C THR A 109 -1.49 -2.05 -18.70
N LEU A 110 -2.66 -1.45 -18.60
CA LEU A 110 -2.85 -0.02 -18.44
C LEU A 110 -3.74 0.24 -17.22
N ALA A 111 -3.17 0.77 -16.15
CA ALA A 111 -3.93 1.34 -15.04
C ALA A 111 -4.24 2.80 -15.35
N LEU A 112 -5.50 3.22 -15.24
CA LEU A 112 -5.89 4.58 -15.58
C LEU A 112 -6.73 5.24 -14.47
N ASP A 113 -6.62 6.57 -14.39
CA ASP A 113 -7.56 7.40 -13.66
C ASP A 113 -8.78 7.67 -14.55
N LEU A 114 -9.97 7.45 -14.03
CA LEU A 114 -11.18 7.85 -14.73
C LEU A 114 -11.24 9.38 -14.86
N PRO A 115 -11.94 9.94 -15.86
CA PRO A 115 -12.19 11.38 -15.92
C PRO A 115 -12.74 11.90 -14.59
N PHE A 116 -12.35 13.10 -14.19
CA PHE A 116 -12.64 13.75 -12.90
C PHE A 116 -11.88 13.18 -11.69
N TRP A 117 -10.93 12.25 -11.88
CA TRP A 117 -10.14 11.61 -10.82
C TRP A 117 -8.65 11.76 -11.06
N GLY A 118 -7.88 11.78 -9.96
CA GLY A 118 -6.42 11.69 -9.96
C GLY A 118 -5.75 12.67 -10.93
N GLY A 119 -4.97 12.15 -11.86
CA GLY A 119 -4.24 12.92 -12.87
C GLY A 119 -5.01 13.19 -14.17
N SER A 120 -6.26 12.70 -14.31
CA SER A 120 -7.12 12.93 -15.48
C SER A 120 -7.82 14.27 -15.41
N ASP A 121 -8.23 14.79 -16.59
CA ASP A 121 -9.01 16.03 -16.69
C ASP A 121 -10.43 15.87 -16.15
N GLY A 122 -11.03 16.99 -15.78
CA GLY A 122 -12.43 17.13 -15.36
C GLY A 122 -12.58 17.98 -14.10
N GLU A 123 -13.64 18.77 -14.08
CA GLU A 123 -14.06 19.62 -12.95
C GLU A 123 -15.58 19.50 -12.79
N PRO A 124 -16.12 19.51 -11.54
CA PRO A 124 -15.43 19.50 -10.24
C PRO A 124 -14.85 18.12 -9.88
N ARG A 125 -13.90 18.13 -8.95
CA ARG A 125 -13.25 16.92 -8.40
C ARG A 125 -13.73 16.59 -7.01
#